data_327dc46b3aeebfcc52d6b911bd412f06
#
_entry.id   327dc46b3aeebfcc52d6b911bd412f06
#
_cell.length_a   1.000
_cell.length_b   1.000
_cell.length_c   1.000
_cell.angle_alpha   90.00
_cell.angle_beta   90.00
_cell.angle_gamma   90.00
#
_symmetry.space_group_name_H-M   'P 1'
#
loop_
_entity.id
_entity.type
_entity.pdbx_description
1 polymer ?
#
loop_
_entity_poly.entity_id
_entity_poly.type
_entity_poly.pdbx_seq_one_letter_code
_entity_poly.pdbx_strand_id
1 'polypeptide(L)'
;KIVPDLTAVVFPIYNEEVSEVFERVRRTYLSLQKTGRLDRFEFFILSDSTSSDVWLEEEETWARLCRELDAFGRIFYRHRALNTNSKAGNIADFCRTWGGRYSYMIVMDADSFMEGATMVKLALLMQKHPRIGIVQTAPKLIGAVSLFGRIQQFSNQAYGSLFTAGLNFWQGPEGNYWGHNAIIRVRSFTDYCGLPDLPGKEPFGGKILS
;
A
#
# COMPACT_ATOMS: atom_id res chain seq x y z
N LYS A 1 -25.90 8.13 -5.54
CA LYS A 1 -24.62 8.11 -4.81
C LYS A 1 -23.54 7.67 -5.77
N ILE A 2 -22.44 8.45 -5.89
CA ILE A 2 -21.29 8.09 -6.72
C ILE A 2 -20.65 6.84 -6.10
N VAL A 3 -20.33 5.85 -6.94
CA VAL A 3 -19.69 4.59 -6.55
C VAL A 3 -18.23 4.66 -6.96
N PRO A 4 -17.26 4.31 -6.08
CA PRO A 4 -15.84 4.29 -6.44
C PRO A 4 -15.54 3.27 -7.56
N ASP A 5 -14.55 3.57 -8.38
CA ASP A 5 -13.99 2.61 -9.32
C ASP A 5 -13.28 1.46 -8.58
N LEU A 6 -13.11 0.31 -9.26
CA LEU A 6 -12.46 -0.85 -8.68
C LEU A 6 -11.01 -0.52 -8.29
N THR A 7 -10.68 -0.79 -7.03
CA THR A 7 -9.42 -0.41 -6.40
C THR A 7 -8.77 -1.62 -5.74
N ALA A 8 -7.49 -1.87 -6.01
CA ALA A 8 -6.69 -2.86 -5.29
C ALA A 8 -6.09 -2.25 -4.02
N VAL A 9 -6.13 -2.97 -2.91
CA VAL A 9 -5.41 -2.65 -1.68
C VAL A 9 -4.23 -3.62 -1.57
N VAL A 10 -3.02 -3.11 -1.70
CA VAL A 10 -1.81 -3.91 -1.91
C VAL A 10 -0.91 -3.83 -0.68
N PHE A 11 -0.58 -4.97 -0.10
CA PHE A 11 0.33 -5.14 1.03
C PHE A 11 1.58 -5.89 0.56
N PRO A 12 2.64 -5.21 0.13
CA PRO A 12 3.93 -5.83 -0.10
C PRO A 12 4.57 -6.16 1.25
N ILE A 13 4.95 -7.43 1.44
CA ILE A 13 5.51 -7.95 2.69
C ILE A 13 6.82 -8.72 2.43
N TYR A 14 7.72 -8.70 3.43
CA TYR A 14 9.02 -9.35 3.35
C TYR A 14 9.53 -9.78 4.73
N ASN A 15 9.33 -11.04 5.12
CA ASN A 15 9.77 -11.61 6.41
C ASN A 15 9.30 -10.83 7.66
N GLU A 16 8.17 -10.11 7.59
CA GLU A 16 7.56 -9.47 8.75
C GLU A 16 6.87 -10.51 9.65
N GLU A 17 6.52 -10.08 10.87
CA GLU A 17 5.74 -10.90 11.81
C GLU A 17 4.33 -11.17 11.25
N VAL A 18 4.07 -12.43 10.90
CA VAL A 18 2.87 -12.85 10.16
C VAL A 18 1.59 -12.45 10.89
N SER A 19 1.55 -12.70 12.20
CA SER A 19 0.35 -12.40 13.02
C SER A 19 -0.02 -10.92 13.01
N GLU A 20 0.98 -10.04 13.04
CA GLU A 20 0.78 -8.60 13.00
C GLU A 20 0.30 -8.09 11.64
N VAL A 21 0.91 -8.57 10.57
CA VAL A 21 0.52 -8.22 9.19
C VAL A 21 -0.94 -8.61 8.94
N PHE A 22 -1.29 -9.84 9.21
CA PHE A 22 -2.64 -10.34 8.93
C PHE A 22 -3.71 -9.72 9.83
N GLU A 23 -3.38 -9.34 11.06
CA GLU A 23 -4.31 -8.56 11.90
C GLU A 23 -4.55 -7.16 11.32
N ARG A 24 -3.54 -6.52 10.72
CA ARG A 24 -3.72 -5.23 10.03
C ARG A 24 -4.58 -5.37 8.77
N VAL A 25 -4.34 -6.40 7.97
CA VAL A 25 -5.21 -6.73 6.81
C VAL A 25 -6.65 -6.94 7.27
N ARG A 26 -6.85 -7.75 8.31
CA ARG A 26 -8.17 -8.02 8.91
C ARG A 26 -8.88 -6.74 9.35
N ARG A 27 -8.20 -5.90 10.12
CA ARG A 27 -8.76 -4.63 10.62
C ARG A 27 -9.11 -3.69 9.48
N THR A 28 -8.27 -3.59 8.47
CA THR A 28 -8.48 -2.76 7.27
C THR A 28 -9.70 -3.26 6.49
N TYR A 29 -9.79 -4.57 6.27
CA TYR A 29 -10.93 -5.20 5.61
C TYR A 29 -12.25 -4.94 6.35
N LEU A 30 -12.30 -5.19 7.65
CA LEU A 30 -13.49 -4.95 8.48
C LEU A 30 -13.87 -3.46 8.54
N SER A 31 -12.88 -2.56 8.58
CA SER A 31 -13.12 -1.12 8.51
C SER A 31 -13.76 -0.71 7.19
N LEU A 32 -13.29 -1.28 6.09
CA LEU A 32 -13.86 -1.02 4.77
C LEU A 32 -15.26 -1.65 4.60
N GLN A 33 -15.48 -2.85 5.14
CA GLN A 33 -16.78 -3.52 5.14
C GLN A 33 -17.88 -2.65 5.78
N LYS A 34 -17.55 -1.97 6.89
CA LYS A 34 -18.48 -1.05 7.58
C LYS A 34 -18.93 0.13 6.71
N THR A 35 -18.19 0.47 5.65
CA THR A 35 -18.56 1.54 4.72
C THR A 35 -19.66 1.14 3.73
N GLY A 36 -19.94 -0.16 3.59
CA GLY A 36 -20.84 -0.71 2.58
C GLY A 36 -20.31 -0.59 1.15
N ARG A 37 -18.96 -0.45 0.98
CA ARG A 37 -18.29 -0.31 -0.32
C ARG A 37 -17.23 -1.37 -0.58
N LEU A 38 -17.24 -2.44 0.20
CA LEU A 38 -16.28 -3.54 0.07
C LEU A 38 -16.29 -4.17 -1.33
N ASP A 39 -17.43 -4.14 -2.03
CA ASP A 39 -17.59 -4.64 -3.40
C ASP A 39 -16.68 -3.95 -4.44
N ARG A 40 -16.12 -2.78 -4.09
CA ARG A 40 -15.24 -1.98 -4.93
C ARG A 40 -13.76 -2.11 -4.59
N PHE A 41 -13.43 -2.98 -3.66
CA PHE A 41 -12.05 -3.15 -3.22
C PHE A 41 -11.69 -4.63 -3.16
N GLU A 42 -10.49 -4.95 -3.62
CA GLU A 42 -9.90 -6.28 -3.51
C GLU A 42 -8.51 -6.15 -2.86
N PHE A 43 -8.14 -7.10 -2.01
CA PHE A 43 -6.95 -7.06 -1.18
C PHE A 43 -5.90 -8.03 -1.75
N PHE A 44 -4.66 -7.57 -1.81
CA PHE A 44 -3.54 -8.36 -2.30
C PHE A 44 -2.41 -8.35 -1.28
N ILE A 45 -2.07 -9.51 -0.75
CA ILE A 45 -0.90 -9.73 0.08
C ILE A 45 0.18 -10.26 -0.85
N LEU A 46 1.21 -9.44 -1.07
CA LEU A 46 2.27 -9.69 -2.04
C LEU A 46 3.56 -10.02 -1.29
N SER A 47 3.80 -11.30 -1.06
CA SER A 47 4.95 -11.78 -0.30
C SER A 47 6.19 -11.90 -1.17
N ASP A 48 7.30 -11.35 -0.66
CA ASP A 48 8.67 -11.54 -1.11
C ASP A 48 9.49 -12.29 -0.05
N SER A 49 8.84 -12.88 0.96
CA SER A 49 9.49 -13.58 2.06
C SER A 49 10.38 -14.71 1.56
N THR A 50 11.60 -14.77 2.09
CA THR A 50 12.64 -15.73 1.66
C THR A 50 12.73 -16.94 2.57
N SER A 51 12.26 -16.84 3.82
CA SER A 51 12.21 -17.96 4.75
C SER A 51 11.02 -18.87 4.42
N SER A 52 11.27 -20.16 4.24
CA SER A 52 10.23 -21.16 3.97
C SER A 52 9.19 -21.24 5.09
N ASP A 53 9.64 -21.13 6.33
CA ASP A 53 8.75 -21.20 7.49
C ASP A 53 7.81 -19.99 7.52
N VAL A 54 8.32 -18.80 7.16
CA VAL A 54 7.54 -17.57 7.14
C VAL A 54 6.49 -17.59 6.04
N TRP A 55 6.86 -17.87 4.79
CA TRP A 55 5.86 -17.82 3.71
C TRP A 55 4.83 -18.96 3.77
N LEU A 56 5.18 -20.12 4.37
CA LEU A 56 4.19 -21.16 4.66
C LEU A 56 3.19 -20.72 5.74
N GLU A 57 3.67 -20.07 6.82
CA GLU A 57 2.81 -19.48 7.84
C GLU A 57 1.92 -18.38 7.29
N GLU A 58 2.46 -17.54 6.38
CA GLU A 58 1.67 -16.52 5.67
C GLU A 58 0.51 -17.15 4.89
N GLU A 59 0.77 -18.22 4.12
CA GLU A 59 -0.25 -18.91 3.32
C GLU A 59 -1.33 -19.55 4.19
N GLU A 60 -0.93 -20.24 5.26
CA GLU A 60 -1.88 -20.82 6.23
C GLU A 60 -2.74 -19.76 6.90
N THR A 61 -2.11 -18.63 7.30
CA THR A 61 -2.79 -17.53 7.97
C THR A 61 -3.74 -16.81 7.01
N TRP A 62 -3.34 -16.62 5.75
CA TRP A 62 -4.22 -16.14 4.69
C TRP A 62 -5.46 -17.01 4.52
N ALA A 63 -5.28 -18.33 4.42
CA ALA A 63 -6.39 -19.26 4.22
C ALA A 63 -7.34 -19.28 5.44
N ARG A 64 -6.79 -19.14 6.67
CA ARG A 64 -7.57 -19.02 7.90
C ARG A 64 -8.37 -17.71 7.94
N LEU A 65 -7.73 -16.58 7.60
CA LEU A 65 -8.37 -15.28 7.53
C LEU A 65 -9.50 -15.24 6.50
N CYS A 66 -9.30 -15.81 5.32
CA CYS A 66 -10.32 -15.89 4.28
C CYS A 66 -11.54 -16.71 4.71
N ARG A 67 -11.33 -17.82 5.46
CA ARG A 67 -12.42 -18.63 6.02
C ARG A 67 -13.19 -17.86 7.10
N GLU A 68 -12.48 -17.17 7.99
CA GLU A 68 -13.09 -16.38 9.08
C GLU A 68 -13.99 -15.25 8.56
N LEU A 69 -13.54 -14.58 7.49
CA LEU A 69 -14.21 -13.38 6.95
C LEU A 69 -15.13 -13.67 5.76
N ASP A 70 -15.23 -14.93 5.31
CA ASP A 70 -15.88 -15.31 4.04
C ASP A 70 -15.33 -14.45 2.86
N ALA A 71 -14.01 -14.35 2.79
CA ALA A 71 -13.32 -13.40 1.92
C ALA A 71 -12.53 -14.06 0.77
N PHE A 72 -12.74 -15.35 0.49
CA PHE A 72 -12.19 -15.98 -0.71
C PHE A 72 -12.72 -15.26 -1.96
N GLY A 73 -11.79 -14.94 -2.89
CA GLY A 73 -12.10 -14.14 -4.07
C GLY A 73 -12.12 -12.62 -3.83
N ARG A 74 -11.77 -12.16 -2.59
CA ARG A 74 -11.56 -10.75 -2.25
C ARG A 74 -10.22 -10.46 -1.60
N ILE A 75 -9.67 -11.41 -0.85
CA ILE A 75 -8.31 -11.34 -0.30
C ILE A 75 -7.49 -12.39 -1.03
N PHE A 76 -6.47 -11.94 -1.73
CA PHE A 76 -5.55 -12.76 -2.51
C PHE A 76 -4.17 -12.75 -1.86
N TYR A 77 -3.51 -13.90 -1.88
CA TYR A 77 -2.12 -14.06 -1.47
C TYR A 77 -1.29 -14.50 -2.67
N ARG A 78 -0.12 -13.92 -2.83
CA ARG A 78 0.85 -14.35 -3.83
C ARG A 78 2.24 -14.25 -3.22
N HIS A 79 2.96 -15.36 -3.24
CA HIS A 79 4.39 -15.44 -2.94
C HIS A 79 5.20 -15.42 -4.23
N ARG A 80 6.28 -14.67 -4.26
CA ARG A 80 7.22 -14.55 -5.36
C ARG A 80 8.51 -15.29 -5.00
N ALA A 81 8.92 -16.28 -5.84
CA ALA A 81 10.12 -17.06 -5.60
C ALA A 81 11.43 -16.25 -5.74
N LEU A 82 11.42 -15.20 -6.55
CA LEU A 82 12.57 -14.32 -6.78
C LEU A 82 12.20 -12.89 -6.43
N ASN A 83 12.83 -12.35 -5.40
CA ASN A 83 12.67 -10.97 -4.95
C ASN A 83 13.48 -10.00 -5.84
N THR A 84 13.09 -9.89 -7.11
CA THR A 84 13.75 -8.98 -8.05
C THR A 84 13.24 -7.55 -7.85
N ASN A 85 14.13 -6.59 -7.67
CA ASN A 85 13.83 -5.17 -7.45
C ASN A 85 12.97 -4.90 -6.19
N SER A 86 13.07 -5.76 -5.18
CA SER A 86 12.44 -5.58 -3.86
C SER A 86 10.97 -5.12 -3.94
N LYS A 87 10.52 -4.23 -3.07
CA LYS A 87 9.13 -3.71 -3.02
C LYS A 87 8.67 -3.12 -4.36
N ALA A 88 9.52 -2.37 -5.05
CA ALA A 88 9.17 -1.76 -6.33
C ALA A 88 8.91 -2.82 -7.41
N GLY A 89 9.75 -3.85 -7.48
CA GLY A 89 9.55 -4.97 -8.40
C GLY A 89 8.33 -5.82 -8.06
N ASN A 90 8.00 -5.95 -6.78
CA ASN A 90 6.81 -6.64 -6.30
C ASN A 90 5.52 -5.96 -6.78
N ILE A 91 5.46 -4.62 -6.63
CA ILE A 91 4.32 -3.82 -7.09
C ILE A 91 4.26 -3.79 -8.63
N ALA A 92 5.41 -3.68 -9.32
CA ALA A 92 5.45 -3.71 -10.78
C ALA A 92 4.94 -5.06 -11.34
N ASP A 93 5.29 -6.16 -10.68
CA ASP A 93 4.80 -7.50 -11.03
C ASP A 93 3.29 -7.63 -10.83
N PHE A 94 2.77 -7.11 -9.71
CA PHE A 94 1.33 -7.01 -9.48
C PHE A 94 0.64 -6.21 -10.60
N CYS A 95 1.15 -5.04 -10.95
CA CYS A 95 0.57 -4.19 -11.99
C CYS A 95 0.56 -4.90 -13.36
N ARG A 96 1.62 -5.62 -13.69
CA ARG A 96 1.74 -6.36 -14.94
C ARG A 96 0.76 -7.53 -15.04
N THR A 97 0.54 -8.24 -13.91
CA THR A 97 -0.28 -9.45 -13.87
C THR A 97 -1.77 -9.15 -13.71
N TRP A 98 -2.12 -8.25 -12.80
CA TRP A 98 -3.51 -7.98 -12.42
C TRP A 98 -3.93 -6.51 -12.55
N GLY A 99 -2.96 -5.60 -12.67
CA GLY A 99 -3.20 -4.15 -12.63
C GLY A 99 -4.25 -3.66 -13.63
N GLY A 100 -4.35 -4.28 -14.81
CA GLY A 100 -5.32 -3.92 -15.84
C GLY A 100 -6.80 -4.03 -15.41
N ARG A 101 -7.11 -4.72 -14.31
CA ARG A 101 -8.46 -4.81 -13.73
C ARG A 101 -8.84 -3.62 -12.86
N TYR A 102 -7.87 -2.85 -12.39
CA TYR A 102 -8.06 -1.82 -11.38
C TYR A 102 -7.78 -0.42 -11.93
N SER A 103 -8.66 0.52 -11.62
CA SER A 103 -8.40 1.94 -11.91
C SER A 103 -7.34 2.49 -10.97
N TYR A 104 -7.34 2.03 -9.72
CA TYR A 104 -6.45 2.50 -8.66
C TYR A 104 -5.87 1.36 -7.85
N MET A 105 -4.70 1.62 -7.23
CA MET A 105 -4.14 0.80 -6.18
C MET A 105 -3.83 1.66 -4.95
N ILE A 106 -4.10 1.14 -3.76
CA ILE A 106 -3.68 1.71 -2.49
C ILE A 106 -2.52 0.85 -1.98
N VAL A 107 -1.33 1.43 -1.91
CA VAL A 107 -0.15 0.73 -1.40
C VAL A 107 -0.05 0.96 0.10
N MET A 108 -0.08 -0.12 0.86
CA MET A 108 0.02 -0.14 2.32
C MET A 108 1.38 -0.71 2.74
N ASP A 109 1.94 -0.24 3.85
CA ASP A 109 3.04 -0.95 4.49
C ASP A 109 2.50 -2.06 5.41
N ALA A 110 3.33 -3.05 5.68
CA ALA A 110 3.02 -4.19 6.55
C ALA A 110 2.59 -3.78 7.97
N ASP A 111 3.12 -2.65 8.46
CA ASP A 111 2.82 -2.08 9.78
C ASP A 111 1.73 -1.00 9.78
N SER A 112 1.18 -0.67 8.62
CA SER A 112 0.22 0.42 8.45
C SER A 112 -1.23 -0.04 8.52
N PHE A 113 -2.09 0.88 8.97
CA PHE A 113 -3.54 0.76 8.97
C PHE A 113 -4.18 1.99 8.34
N MET A 114 -5.14 1.79 7.45
CA MET A 114 -5.94 2.87 6.88
C MET A 114 -7.44 2.57 7.08
N GLU A 115 -8.16 3.57 7.57
CA GLU A 115 -9.61 3.43 7.74
C GLU A 115 -10.32 3.28 6.40
N GLY A 116 -11.30 2.40 6.33
CA GLY A 116 -12.10 2.16 5.13
C GLY A 116 -12.77 3.43 4.58
N ALA A 117 -13.23 4.33 5.46
CA ALA A 117 -13.78 5.62 5.05
C ALA A 117 -12.75 6.50 4.33
N THR A 118 -11.49 6.43 4.73
CA THR A 118 -10.38 7.13 4.06
C THR A 118 -10.12 6.54 2.69
N MET A 119 -10.08 5.21 2.55
CA MET A 119 -9.91 4.52 1.27
C MET A 119 -11.00 4.90 0.27
N VAL A 120 -12.26 4.90 0.71
CA VAL A 120 -13.39 5.32 -0.14
C VAL A 120 -13.26 6.78 -0.57
N LYS A 121 -12.88 7.69 0.35
CA LYS A 121 -12.64 9.10 0.02
C LYS A 121 -11.54 9.27 -1.02
N LEU A 122 -10.42 8.54 -0.87
CA LEU A 122 -9.30 8.58 -1.79
C LEU A 122 -9.72 8.12 -3.19
N ALA A 123 -10.42 6.98 -3.29
CA ALA A 123 -10.90 6.48 -4.58
C ALA A 123 -11.87 7.46 -5.28
N LEU A 124 -12.80 8.05 -4.52
CA LEU A 124 -13.72 9.06 -5.05
C LEU A 124 -13.01 10.36 -5.47
N LEU A 125 -11.95 10.75 -4.72
CA LEU A 125 -11.13 11.90 -5.07
C LEU A 125 -10.38 11.69 -6.38
N MET A 126 -9.76 10.52 -6.55
CA MET A 126 -9.09 10.14 -7.79
C MET A 126 -10.03 10.09 -8.99
N GLN A 127 -11.24 9.58 -8.78
CA GLN A 127 -12.28 9.52 -9.82
C GLN A 127 -12.75 10.92 -10.23
N LYS A 128 -12.92 11.83 -9.26
CA LYS A 128 -13.32 13.22 -9.51
C LYS A 128 -12.22 14.02 -10.23
N HIS A 129 -10.96 13.67 -10.04
CA HIS A 129 -9.81 14.38 -10.58
C HIS A 129 -8.97 13.47 -11.49
N PRO A 130 -9.35 13.28 -12.76
CA PRO A 130 -8.72 12.29 -13.66
C PRO A 130 -7.27 12.61 -14.00
N ARG A 131 -6.81 13.84 -13.80
CA ARG A 131 -5.40 14.25 -14.03
C ARG A 131 -4.46 13.95 -12.85
N ILE A 132 -5.01 13.58 -11.69
CA ILE A 132 -4.18 13.22 -10.54
C ILE A 132 -3.69 11.78 -10.71
N GLY A 133 -2.38 11.58 -10.66
CA GLY A 133 -1.72 10.26 -10.72
C GLY A 133 -1.64 9.59 -9.35
N ILE A 134 -1.41 10.38 -8.28
CA ILE A 134 -1.20 9.89 -6.91
C ILE A 134 -1.79 10.86 -5.88
N VAL A 135 -2.34 10.31 -4.80
CA VAL A 135 -2.71 11.07 -3.59
C VAL A 135 -2.09 10.38 -2.38
N GLN A 136 -1.17 11.07 -1.73
CA GLN A 136 -0.49 10.64 -0.52
C GLN A 136 -1.30 11.04 0.71
N THR A 137 -1.51 10.10 1.65
CA THR A 137 -2.06 10.44 2.97
C THR A 137 -0.95 10.87 3.93
N ALA A 138 -1.28 11.71 4.91
CA ALA A 138 -0.39 12.02 6.01
C ALA A 138 -0.56 10.95 7.11
N PRO A 139 0.43 10.06 7.34
CA PRO A 139 0.33 9.05 8.37
C PRO A 139 0.41 9.67 9.76
N LYS A 140 -0.30 9.05 10.72
CA LYS A 140 -0.21 9.42 12.14
C LYS A 140 0.48 8.29 12.88
N LEU A 141 1.50 8.64 13.65
CA LEU A 141 2.14 7.71 14.57
C LEU A 141 1.19 7.38 15.72
N ILE A 142 1.00 6.08 15.98
CA ILE A 142 0.16 5.57 17.07
C ILE A 142 0.89 4.45 17.80
N GLY A 143 0.55 4.24 19.07
CA GLY A 143 1.05 3.08 19.84
C GLY A 143 2.53 3.17 20.26
N ALA A 144 3.14 4.35 20.26
CA ALA A 144 4.53 4.51 20.68
C ALA A 144 4.71 4.16 22.17
N VAL A 145 5.63 3.22 22.47
CA VAL A 145 5.93 2.75 23.82
C VAL A 145 7.15 3.47 24.41
N SER A 146 8.20 3.68 23.61
CA SER A 146 9.43 4.35 24.06
C SER A 146 9.20 5.85 24.32
N LEU A 147 9.99 6.46 25.21
CA LEU A 147 9.92 7.90 25.48
C LEU A 147 10.12 8.72 24.20
N PHE A 148 11.11 8.39 23.40
CA PHE A 148 11.38 9.05 22.13
C PHE A 148 10.20 8.92 21.16
N GLY A 149 9.66 7.71 21.01
CA GLY A 149 8.48 7.48 20.16
C GLY A 149 7.25 8.28 20.62
N ARG A 150 7.02 8.40 21.94
CA ARG A 150 5.92 9.20 22.49
C ARG A 150 6.10 10.70 22.24
N ILE A 151 7.33 11.22 22.31
CA ILE A 151 7.65 12.59 21.94
C ILE A 151 7.38 12.83 20.45
N GLN A 152 7.81 11.91 19.58
CA GLN A 152 7.52 12.00 18.15
C GLN A 152 6.02 11.91 17.85
N GLN A 153 5.30 11.02 18.53
CA GLN A 153 3.84 10.90 18.39
C GLN A 153 3.15 12.19 18.80
N PHE A 154 3.53 12.80 19.91
CA PHE A 154 3.02 14.09 20.35
C PHE A 154 3.31 15.21 19.33
N SER A 155 4.56 15.30 18.85
CA SER A 155 4.95 16.28 17.83
C SER A 155 4.16 16.11 16.54
N ASN A 156 3.96 14.87 16.09
CA ASN A 156 3.16 14.55 14.91
C ASN A 156 1.68 14.96 15.09
N GLN A 157 1.11 14.76 16.28
CA GLN A 157 -0.25 15.21 16.59
C GLN A 157 -0.39 16.73 16.66
N ALA A 158 0.59 17.40 17.28
CA ALA A 158 0.53 18.85 17.50
C ALA A 158 0.81 19.66 16.23
N TYR A 159 1.79 19.24 15.44
CA TYR A 159 2.30 20.03 14.30
C TYR A 159 2.14 19.33 12.95
N GLY A 160 1.86 18.03 12.91
CA GLY A 160 1.86 17.22 11.69
C GLY A 160 0.89 17.74 10.61
N SER A 161 -0.29 18.19 10.98
CA SER A 161 -1.27 18.74 10.03
C SER A 161 -0.80 20.07 9.43
N LEU A 162 -0.20 20.95 10.23
CA LEU A 162 0.35 22.22 9.78
C LEU A 162 1.55 22.00 8.86
N PHE A 163 2.47 21.10 9.27
CA PHE A 163 3.63 20.73 8.47
C PHE A 163 3.22 20.13 7.11
N THR A 164 2.26 19.19 7.11
CA THR A 164 1.76 18.58 5.88
C THR A 164 1.08 19.59 4.95
N ALA A 165 0.30 20.53 5.51
CA ALA A 165 -0.32 21.60 4.73
C ALA A 165 0.73 22.53 4.12
N GLY A 166 1.76 22.93 4.88
CA GLY A 166 2.88 23.72 4.40
C GLY A 166 3.68 23.00 3.31
N LEU A 167 3.99 21.73 3.52
CA LEU A 167 4.71 20.92 2.55
C LEU A 167 3.91 20.78 1.24
N ASN A 168 2.61 20.50 1.32
CA ASN A 168 1.74 20.42 0.15
C ASN A 168 1.64 21.76 -0.61
N PHE A 169 1.63 22.87 0.11
CA PHE A 169 1.67 24.21 -0.51
C PHE A 169 2.98 24.45 -1.27
N TRP A 170 4.13 24.09 -0.68
CA TRP A 170 5.44 24.24 -1.30
C TRP A 170 5.65 23.33 -2.52
N GLN A 171 5.28 22.05 -2.40
CA GLN A 171 5.51 21.05 -3.44
C GLN A 171 4.47 21.15 -4.56
N GLY A 172 3.26 21.65 -4.27
CA GLY A 172 2.18 21.70 -5.23
C GLY A 172 1.91 20.33 -5.89
N PRO A 173 1.83 20.26 -7.23
CA PRO A 173 1.59 18.99 -7.94
C PRO A 173 2.84 18.11 -8.07
N GLU A 174 4.03 18.57 -7.68
CA GLU A 174 5.33 17.89 -7.84
C GLU A 174 5.82 17.24 -6.53
N GLY A 175 4.90 16.86 -5.66
CA GLY A 175 5.22 16.22 -4.38
C GLY A 175 5.85 14.84 -4.55
N ASN A 176 6.83 14.53 -3.70
CA ASN A 176 7.46 13.20 -3.67
C ASN A 176 6.53 12.16 -3.06
N TYR A 177 6.50 10.98 -3.64
CA TYR A 177 5.86 9.80 -3.07
C TYR A 177 6.72 9.20 -1.96
N TRP A 178 6.13 8.95 -0.79
CA TRP A 178 6.84 8.44 0.39
C TRP A 178 6.92 6.91 0.44
N GLY A 179 6.42 6.21 -0.58
CA GLY A 179 6.53 4.77 -0.69
C GLY A 179 5.38 3.97 -0.09
N HIS A 180 4.44 4.61 0.62
CA HIS A 180 3.33 3.92 1.31
C HIS A 180 2.12 4.81 1.57
N ASN A 181 1.00 4.20 1.98
CA ASN A 181 -0.23 4.87 2.40
C ASN A 181 -0.74 5.93 1.39
N ALA A 182 -0.69 5.57 0.12
CA ALA A 182 -1.13 6.41 -0.98
C ALA A 182 -2.02 5.63 -1.93
N ILE A 183 -2.94 6.34 -2.58
CA ILE A 183 -3.67 5.83 -3.73
C ILE A 183 -2.98 6.28 -5.01
N ILE A 184 -2.78 5.35 -5.93
CA ILE A 184 -2.07 5.55 -7.19
C ILE A 184 -2.97 5.11 -8.34
N ARG A 185 -3.01 5.89 -9.41
CA ARG A 185 -3.66 5.48 -10.67
C ARG A 185 -2.80 4.44 -11.35
N VAL A 186 -3.31 3.20 -11.50
CA VAL A 186 -2.54 2.07 -12.02
C VAL A 186 -1.97 2.38 -13.41
N ARG A 187 -2.77 2.93 -14.31
CA ARG A 187 -2.31 3.28 -15.65
C ARG A 187 -1.14 4.27 -15.63
N SER A 188 -1.23 5.33 -14.81
CA SER A 188 -0.14 6.30 -14.71
C SER A 188 1.13 5.68 -14.16
N PHE A 189 1.01 4.76 -13.21
CA PHE A 189 2.15 4.03 -12.66
C PHE A 189 2.80 3.14 -13.71
N THR A 190 2.02 2.37 -14.47
CA THR A 190 2.55 1.47 -15.50
C THR A 190 3.17 2.21 -16.67
N ASP A 191 2.58 3.34 -17.07
CA ASP A 191 3.03 4.08 -18.25
C ASP A 191 4.27 4.96 -17.98
N TYR A 192 4.46 5.44 -16.73
CA TYR A 192 5.44 6.49 -16.43
C TYR A 192 6.43 6.20 -15.29
N CYS A 193 6.18 5.18 -14.45
CA CYS A 193 7.03 4.93 -13.28
C CYS A 193 8.11 3.85 -13.50
N GLY A 194 8.34 3.42 -14.74
CA GLY A 194 9.48 2.56 -15.10
C GLY A 194 10.74 3.38 -15.19
N LEU A 195 11.71 3.16 -14.29
CA LEU A 195 13.03 3.78 -14.39
C LEU A 195 13.96 2.87 -15.19
N PRO A 196 14.67 3.40 -16.22
CA PRO A 196 15.69 2.65 -16.92
C PRO A 196 16.91 2.40 -16.01
N ASP A 197 17.64 1.33 -16.27
CA ASP A 197 18.92 1.10 -15.61
C ASP A 197 19.90 2.24 -15.94
N LEU A 198 20.71 2.65 -14.96
CA LEU A 198 21.77 3.60 -15.19
C LEU A 198 22.87 2.97 -16.07
N PRO A 199 23.42 3.71 -17.05
CA PRO A 199 24.54 3.21 -17.86
C PRO A 199 25.77 2.97 -16.97
N GLY A 200 26.43 1.83 -17.17
CA GLY A 200 27.65 1.47 -16.42
C GLY A 200 27.47 0.23 -15.54
N LYS A 201 28.52 -0.08 -14.79
CA LYS A 201 28.54 -1.20 -13.85
C LYS A 201 28.38 -0.68 -12.41
N GLU A 202 27.81 -1.53 -11.54
CA GLU A 202 27.77 -1.24 -10.10
C GLU A 202 29.18 -0.91 -9.56
N PRO A 203 29.30 0.00 -8.58
CA PRO A 203 28.22 0.66 -7.81
C PRO A 203 27.68 1.97 -8.43
N PHE A 204 28.17 2.42 -9.57
CA PHE A 204 27.83 3.72 -10.16
C PHE A 204 26.90 3.63 -11.37
N GLY A 205 26.50 2.44 -11.75
CA GLY A 205 25.55 2.15 -12.84
C GLY A 205 24.71 0.92 -12.53
N GLY A 206 23.86 0.47 -13.46
CA GLY A 206 22.93 -0.63 -13.26
C GLY A 206 21.58 -0.16 -12.71
N LYS A 207 20.97 -0.93 -11.83
CA LYS A 207 19.62 -0.65 -11.30
C LYS A 207 19.63 0.58 -10.37
N ILE A 208 18.68 1.49 -10.58
CA ILE A 208 18.53 2.70 -9.75
C ILE A 208 18.05 2.37 -8.34
N LEU A 209 17.36 1.24 -8.18
CA LEU A 209 16.83 0.78 -6.90
C LEU A 209 17.03 -0.74 -6.81
N SER A 210 18.01 -1.15 -6.08
CA SER A 210 18.27 -2.54 -5.67
C SER A 210 17.88 -2.74 -4.21
#